data_d62eab403a83abdc718714e5a56b6dc2
#
_entry.id   d62eab403a83abdc718714e5a56b6dc2
#
_cell.length_a   1.000
_cell.length_b   1.000
_cell.length_c   1.000
_cell.angle_alpha   90.00
_cell.angle_beta   90.00
_cell.angle_gamma   90.00
#
_symmetry.space_group_name_H-M   'P 1'
#
loop_
_entity.id
_entity.type
_entity.pdbx_description
1 polymer ?
#
loop_
_entity_poly.entity_id
_entity_poly.type
_entity_poly.pdbx_seq_one_letter_code
_entity_poly.pdbx_strand_id
1 'polypeptide(L)'
;KLGRIGLPDSFLDFLNNYLLNREGYVRVENAFSEAMELSNMVFQGTVLGPSLWNVFFRDVCEDVPTGNQEINLFADDLTVFTFRNNDISNALIRDELEQTQLRTHAWGKRNQVEFDPAKESINILHPTFGEGGDFKMLGVLLDCRLTFQPCVELVLQRCRPKIRALLKLKNLYSIPELLNQYKNHIWGYAEYPNGALIMASPSQL
;
A
#
# COMPACT_ATOMS: atom_id res chain seq x y z
N LYS A 1 13.75 -17.09 10.93
CA LYS A 1 12.52 -17.29 10.15
C LYS A 1 12.73 -18.33 9.04
N LEU A 2 13.66 -18.14 8.10
CA LEU A 2 13.90 -19.04 6.95
C LEU A 2 14.14 -20.49 7.35
N GLY A 3 14.91 -20.77 8.42
CA GLY A 3 15.12 -22.15 8.92
C GLY A 3 13.84 -22.84 9.40
N ARG A 4 12.84 -22.09 9.89
CA ARG A 4 11.56 -22.67 10.34
C ARG A 4 10.68 -23.21 9.21
N ILE A 5 10.89 -22.73 7.98
CA ILE A 5 10.13 -23.19 6.79
C ILE A 5 10.80 -24.40 6.10
N GLY A 6 11.85 -24.97 6.70
CA GLY A 6 12.46 -26.21 6.22
C GLY A 6 13.38 -26.04 5.00
N LEU A 7 13.96 -24.86 4.80
CA LEU A 7 14.98 -24.67 3.75
C LEU A 7 16.26 -25.44 4.11
N PRO A 8 16.95 -26.05 3.12
CA PRO A 8 18.21 -26.74 3.35
C PRO A 8 19.30 -25.79 3.87
N ASP A 9 20.16 -26.28 4.76
CA ASP A 9 21.24 -25.49 5.37
C ASP A 9 22.16 -24.85 4.31
N SER A 10 22.48 -25.57 3.24
CA SER A 10 23.29 -25.03 2.12
C SER A 10 22.66 -23.81 1.46
N PHE A 11 21.31 -23.75 1.40
CA PHE A 11 20.60 -22.60 0.86
C PHE A 11 20.54 -21.46 1.89
N LEU A 12 20.42 -21.78 3.17
CA LEU A 12 20.52 -20.79 4.25
C LEU A 12 21.90 -20.13 4.28
N ASP A 13 22.98 -20.91 4.11
CA ASP A 13 24.35 -20.39 4.01
C ASP A 13 24.54 -19.49 2.79
N PHE A 14 23.97 -19.88 1.65
CA PHE A 14 23.95 -19.01 0.46
C PHE A 14 23.24 -17.69 0.75
N LEU A 15 22.05 -17.72 1.34
CA LEU A 15 21.29 -16.50 1.65
C LEU A 15 22.00 -15.64 2.70
N ASN A 16 22.64 -16.25 3.69
CA ASN A 16 23.45 -15.55 4.68
C ASN A 16 24.60 -14.79 4.00
N ASN A 17 25.37 -15.46 3.15
CA ASN A 17 26.44 -14.82 2.38
C ASN A 17 25.89 -13.75 1.43
N TYR A 18 24.70 -13.96 0.84
CA TYR A 18 24.05 -12.99 -0.03
C TYR A 18 23.63 -11.72 0.71
N LEU A 19 23.27 -11.80 1.98
CA LEU A 19 22.76 -10.69 2.78
C LEU A 19 23.83 -9.96 3.60
N LEU A 20 24.98 -10.60 3.87
CA LEU A 20 26.04 -10.04 4.71
C LEU A 20 26.99 -9.12 3.92
N ASN A 21 27.61 -8.20 4.64
CA ASN A 21 28.72 -7.34 4.18
C ASN A 21 28.43 -6.59 2.89
N ARG A 22 27.23 -6.01 2.79
CA ARG A 22 26.85 -5.24 1.62
C ARG A 22 27.14 -3.76 1.79
N GLU A 23 27.71 -3.19 0.76
CA GLU A 23 27.97 -1.76 0.65
C GLU A 23 27.22 -1.17 -0.53
N GLY A 24 26.76 0.05 -0.40
CA GLY A 24 26.13 0.83 -1.44
C GLY A 24 26.80 2.19 -1.65
N TYR A 25 26.69 2.69 -2.86
CA TYR A 25 27.20 4.00 -3.24
C TYR A 25 26.09 4.77 -3.95
N VAL A 26 26.00 6.07 -3.71
CA VAL A 26 25.21 6.96 -4.54
C VAL A 26 26.06 7.41 -5.71
N ARG A 27 25.61 7.20 -6.94
CA ARG A 27 26.26 7.67 -8.15
C ARG A 27 25.50 8.83 -8.76
N VAL A 28 26.20 9.95 -8.97
CA VAL A 28 25.70 11.10 -9.71
C VAL A 28 26.67 11.36 -10.86
N GLU A 29 26.24 11.11 -12.09
CA GLU A 29 27.10 11.13 -13.29
C GLU A 29 28.34 10.25 -13.14
N ASN A 30 29.54 10.85 -12.99
CA ASN A 30 30.83 10.14 -12.82
C ASN A 30 31.36 10.21 -11.38
N ALA A 31 30.63 10.83 -10.44
CA ALA A 31 31.01 10.92 -9.04
C ALA A 31 30.31 9.85 -8.22
N PHE A 32 31.01 9.28 -7.25
CA PHE A 32 30.49 8.31 -6.29
C PHE A 32 30.58 8.91 -4.89
N SER A 33 29.58 8.62 -4.04
CA SER A 33 29.65 8.89 -2.61
C SER A 33 30.65 7.96 -1.92
N GLU A 34 30.91 8.21 -0.64
CA GLU A 34 31.52 7.22 0.23
C GLU A 34 30.64 5.97 0.33
N ALA A 35 31.29 4.82 0.64
CA ALA A 35 30.60 3.57 0.89
C ALA A 35 29.67 3.69 2.11
N MET A 36 28.44 3.18 1.98
CA MET A 36 27.50 3.04 3.09
C MET A 36 27.22 1.56 3.33
N GLU A 37 27.31 1.12 4.57
CA GLU A 37 26.93 -0.24 4.95
C GLU A 37 25.43 -0.42 4.79
N LEU A 38 25.01 -1.52 4.15
CA LEU A 38 23.62 -1.86 3.87
C LEU A 38 23.24 -3.16 4.61
N SER A 39 23.34 -3.11 5.93
CA SER A 39 23.22 -4.29 6.81
C SER A 39 21.79 -4.76 7.07
N ASN A 40 20.80 -3.90 6.92
CA ASN A 40 19.42 -4.18 7.33
C ASN A 40 18.37 -3.85 6.28
N MET A 41 18.57 -4.30 5.06
CA MET A 41 17.62 -4.05 3.98
C MET A 41 17.61 -5.15 2.91
N VAL A 42 16.47 -5.27 2.24
CA VAL A 42 16.33 -6.03 1.00
C VAL A 42 16.35 -5.03 -0.15
N PHE A 43 17.26 -5.23 -1.11
CA PHE A 43 17.43 -4.27 -2.21
C PHE A 43 16.23 -4.29 -3.16
N GLN A 44 15.67 -3.13 -3.43
CA GLN A 44 14.69 -2.95 -4.51
C GLN A 44 15.33 -3.30 -5.86
N GLY A 45 14.58 -4.03 -6.70
CA GLY A 45 15.04 -4.45 -8.03
C GLY A 45 15.86 -5.74 -8.06
N THR A 46 16.11 -6.40 -6.92
CA THR A 46 16.72 -7.72 -6.89
C THR A 46 15.67 -8.82 -7.07
N VAL A 47 16.06 -9.93 -7.71
CA VAL A 47 15.16 -11.07 -7.98
C VAL A 47 14.68 -11.72 -6.68
N LEU A 48 15.55 -11.84 -5.68
CA LEU A 48 15.21 -12.46 -4.39
C LEU A 48 14.50 -11.52 -3.41
N GLY A 49 14.59 -10.21 -3.62
CA GLY A 49 14.05 -9.20 -2.72
C GLY A 49 12.58 -9.42 -2.33
N PRO A 50 11.65 -9.48 -3.30
CA PRO A 50 10.23 -9.66 -2.99
C PRO A 50 9.95 -10.97 -2.25
N SER A 51 10.60 -12.07 -2.63
CA SER A 51 10.41 -13.36 -1.99
C SER A 51 10.93 -13.37 -0.56
N LEU A 52 12.11 -12.79 -0.31
CA LEU A 52 12.69 -12.66 1.03
C LEU A 52 11.84 -11.75 1.92
N TRP A 53 11.34 -10.65 1.38
CA TRP A 53 10.42 -9.78 2.10
C TRP A 53 9.13 -10.50 2.50
N ASN A 54 8.49 -11.19 1.57
CA ASN A 54 7.26 -11.94 1.85
C ASN A 54 7.46 -12.99 2.95
N VAL A 55 8.57 -13.74 2.92
CA VAL A 55 8.88 -14.72 3.97
C VAL A 55 9.20 -14.03 5.30
N PHE A 56 9.90 -12.91 5.26
CA PHE A 56 10.23 -12.13 6.46
C PHE A 56 8.97 -11.54 7.10
N PHE A 57 8.06 -11.00 6.29
CA PHE A 57 6.88 -10.27 6.75
C PHE A 57 5.70 -11.18 7.10
N ARG A 58 5.72 -12.44 6.65
CA ARG A 58 4.62 -13.40 6.82
C ARG A 58 4.18 -13.59 8.28
N ASP A 59 5.11 -13.62 9.22
CA ASP A 59 4.77 -13.94 10.62
C ASP A 59 4.01 -12.79 11.32
N VAL A 60 3.91 -11.61 10.70
CA VAL A 60 2.99 -10.56 11.17
C VAL A 60 1.55 -11.07 11.16
N CYS A 61 1.19 -11.93 10.20
CA CYS A 61 -0.14 -12.55 10.11
C CYS A 61 -0.45 -13.52 11.25
N GLU A 62 0.57 -14.03 11.91
CA GLU A 62 0.42 -14.96 13.04
C GLU A 62 0.44 -14.19 14.39
N ASP A 63 1.24 -13.13 14.47
CA ASP A 63 1.51 -12.41 15.72
C ASP A 63 0.53 -11.26 16.02
N VAL A 64 -0.08 -10.66 14.97
CA VAL A 64 -0.85 -9.42 15.13
C VAL A 64 -2.35 -9.65 15.29
N PRO A 65 -3.03 -10.46 14.46
CA PRO A 65 -4.48 -10.61 14.54
C PRO A 65 -4.91 -11.36 15.81
N THR A 66 -6.10 -11.03 16.29
CA THR A 66 -6.75 -11.75 17.38
C THR A 66 -8.20 -12.04 17.06
N GLY A 67 -8.72 -13.15 17.54
CA GLY A 67 -10.13 -13.53 17.33
C GLY A 67 -10.45 -13.68 15.84
N ASN A 68 -11.44 -12.90 15.39
CA ASN A 68 -11.94 -12.93 14.01
C ASN A 68 -11.30 -11.86 13.10
N GLN A 69 -10.12 -11.35 13.48
CA GLN A 69 -9.40 -10.40 12.64
C GLN A 69 -8.71 -11.10 11.49
N GLU A 70 -8.77 -10.48 10.33
CA GLU A 70 -8.08 -10.91 9.11
C GLU A 70 -7.02 -9.90 8.72
N ILE A 71 -5.95 -10.37 8.10
CA ILE A 71 -4.84 -9.53 7.60
C ILE A 71 -4.71 -9.67 6.10
N ASN A 72 -4.60 -8.55 5.42
CA ASN A 72 -4.15 -8.46 4.04
C ASN A 72 -2.79 -7.78 3.98
N LEU A 73 -1.86 -8.41 3.28
CA LEU A 73 -0.53 -7.88 3.00
C LEU A 73 -0.39 -7.62 1.50
N PHE A 74 0.10 -6.44 1.16
CA PHE A 74 0.50 -6.11 -0.20
C PHE A 74 1.83 -5.36 -0.17
N ALA A 75 2.90 -6.06 -0.53
CA ALA A 75 4.27 -5.59 -0.37
C ALA A 75 4.57 -5.19 1.09
N ASP A 76 4.73 -3.90 1.37
CA ASP A 76 4.92 -3.31 2.69
C ASP A 76 3.61 -2.82 3.34
N ASP A 77 2.52 -2.73 2.57
CA ASP A 77 1.22 -2.33 3.10
C ASP A 77 0.58 -3.46 3.91
N LEU A 78 0.15 -3.14 5.12
CA LEU A 78 -0.55 -4.04 6.03
C LEU A 78 -1.94 -3.48 6.35
N THR A 79 -2.96 -4.28 6.13
CA THR A 79 -4.35 -3.95 6.48
C THR A 79 -4.92 -5.03 7.37
N VAL A 80 -5.39 -4.65 8.55
CA VAL A 80 -6.13 -5.54 9.45
C VAL A 80 -7.60 -5.14 9.42
N PHE A 81 -8.49 -6.12 9.25
CA PHE A 81 -9.91 -5.87 9.26
C PHE A 81 -10.68 -6.97 9.98
N THR A 82 -11.88 -6.64 10.39
CA THR A 82 -12.79 -7.57 11.05
C THR A 82 -14.23 -7.21 10.70
N PHE A 83 -15.07 -8.21 10.61
CA PHE A 83 -16.53 -8.01 10.48
C PHE A 83 -17.18 -8.07 11.85
N ARG A 84 -18.05 -7.12 12.15
CA ARG A 84 -18.77 -7.02 13.42
C ARG A 84 -20.27 -6.86 13.18
N ASN A 85 -21.05 -7.37 14.12
CA ASN A 85 -22.50 -7.14 14.13
C ASN A 85 -22.80 -5.70 14.57
N ASN A 86 -23.94 -5.18 14.15
CA ASN A 86 -24.38 -3.80 14.45
C ASN A 86 -24.75 -3.55 15.92
N ASP A 87 -24.78 -4.58 16.75
CA ASP A 87 -25.02 -4.51 18.19
C ASP A 87 -23.79 -4.13 19.03
N ILE A 88 -22.61 -4.16 18.41
CA ILE A 88 -21.34 -3.79 19.06
C ILE A 88 -21.10 -2.30 18.87
N SER A 89 -20.79 -1.59 19.97
CA SER A 89 -20.52 -0.16 19.90
C SER A 89 -19.19 0.16 19.17
N ASN A 90 -19.17 1.28 18.43
CA ASN A 90 -17.98 1.75 17.77
C ASN A 90 -16.80 1.95 18.73
N ALA A 91 -17.06 2.32 19.98
CA ALA A 91 -16.02 2.50 20.99
C ALA A 91 -15.28 1.19 21.30
N LEU A 92 -16.01 0.06 21.41
CA LEU A 92 -15.40 -1.26 21.63
C LEU A 92 -14.62 -1.72 20.40
N ILE A 93 -15.15 -1.48 19.19
CA ILE A 93 -14.45 -1.81 17.94
C ILE A 93 -13.16 -1.00 17.83
N ARG A 94 -13.20 0.28 18.18
CA ARG A 94 -12.02 1.16 18.14
C ARG A 94 -10.94 0.69 19.13
N ASP A 95 -11.31 0.40 20.37
CA ASP A 95 -10.35 -0.10 21.37
C ASP A 95 -9.67 -1.40 20.90
N GLU A 96 -10.43 -2.32 20.32
CA GLU A 96 -9.89 -3.56 19.76
C GLU A 96 -8.88 -3.28 18.62
N LEU A 97 -9.18 -2.34 17.72
CA LEU A 97 -8.30 -1.97 16.61
C LEU A 97 -7.06 -1.23 17.11
N GLU A 98 -7.17 -0.37 18.12
CA GLU A 98 -6.03 0.29 18.77
C GLU A 98 -5.11 -0.73 19.44
N GLN A 99 -5.66 -1.75 20.10
CA GLN A 99 -4.86 -2.86 20.63
C GLN A 99 -4.15 -3.64 19.52
N THR A 100 -4.78 -3.79 18.37
CA THR A 100 -4.15 -4.41 17.20
C THR A 100 -3.01 -3.56 16.65
N GLN A 101 -3.19 -2.25 16.58
CA GLN A 101 -2.14 -1.30 16.20
C GLN A 101 -0.93 -1.41 17.14
N LEU A 102 -1.15 -1.46 18.47
CA LEU A 102 -0.08 -1.64 19.46
C LEU A 102 0.67 -2.95 19.24
N ARG A 103 -0.02 -4.06 18.92
CA ARG A 103 0.62 -5.34 18.58
C ARG A 103 1.45 -5.25 17.30
N THR A 104 0.95 -4.53 16.30
CA THR A 104 1.68 -4.28 15.05
C THR A 104 2.99 -3.55 15.31
N HIS A 105 2.96 -2.47 16.09
CA HIS A 105 4.18 -1.75 16.49
C HIS A 105 5.12 -2.60 17.34
N ALA A 106 4.58 -3.42 18.25
CA ALA A 106 5.40 -4.34 19.04
C ALA A 106 6.08 -5.40 18.16
N TRP A 107 5.38 -5.92 17.15
CA TRP A 107 5.97 -6.80 16.14
C TRP A 107 7.07 -6.07 15.36
N GLY A 108 6.80 -4.85 14.89
CA GLY A 108 7.77 -4.02 14.18
C GLY A 108 9.05 -3.82 14.99
N LYS A 109 8.93 -3.41 16.25
CA LYS A 109 10.07 -3.22 17.15
C LYS A 109 10.91 -4.50 17.31
N ARG A 110 10.27 -5.67 17.46
CA ARG A 110 10.98 -6.97 17.57
C ARG A 110 11.71 -7.34 16.27
N ASN A 111 11.18 -6.93 15.14
CA ASN A 111 11.68 -7.29 13.81
C ASN A 111 12.45 -6.16 13.09
N GLN A 112 12.74 -5.05 13.80
CA GLN A 112 13.45 -3.88 13.25
C GLN A 112 12.72 -3.27 12.02
N VAL A 113 11.39 -3.28 12.05
CA VAL A 113 10.52 -2.63 11.07
C VAL A 113 9.81 -1.47 11.76
N GLU A 114 9.90 -0.29 11.18
CA GLU A 114 9.23 0.89 11.68
C GLU A 114 7.97 1.16 10.85
N PHE A 115 6.82 1.23 11.52
CA PHE A 115 5.57 1.69 10.92
C PHE A 115 5.42 3.19 11.17
N ASP A 116 5.05 3.94 10.13
CA ASP A 116 4.89 5.40 10.20
C ASP A 116 3.49 5.75 10.75
N PRO A 117 3.37 6.25 12.00
CA PRO A 117 2.07 6.57 12.59
C PRO A 117 1.27 7.61 11.80
N ALA A 118 1.95 8.48 11.02
CA ALA A 118 1.28 9.49 10.21
C ALA A 118 0.55 8.90 8.99
N LYS A 119 0.86 7.66 8.61
CA LYS A 119 0.21 6.93 7.50
C LYS A 119 -0.84 5.93 7.98
N GLU A 120 -0.93 5.72 9.27
CA GLU A 120 -1.89 4.79 9.85
C GLU A 120 -3.26 5.42 10.01
N SER A 121 -4.30 4.62 9.85
CA SER A 121 -5.67 5.04 10.10
C SER A 121 -6.51 3.90 10.63
N ILE A 122 -7.42 4.21 11.56
CA ILE A 122 -8.45 3.31 12.07
C ILE A 122 -9.78 3.81 11.56
N ASN A 123 -10.50 2.97 10.82
CA ASN A 123 -11.77 3.32 10.19
C ASN A 123 -12.82 2.26 10.47
N ILE A 124 -14.02 2.68 10.82
CA ILE A 124 -15.18 1.83 10.98
C ILE A 124 -16.07 2.08 9.77
N LEU A 125 -16.24 1.04 8.94
CA LEU A 125 -16.97 1.15 7.69
C LEU A 125 -18.44 0.74 7.91
N HIS A 126 -19.35 1.69 7.74
CA HIS A 126 -20.79 1.43 7.82
C HIS A 126 -21.56 2.53 7.08
N PRO A 127 -22.64 2.22 6.32
CA PRO A 127 -23.40 3.23 5.57
C PRO A 127 -23.96 4.37 6.42
N THR A 128 -24.31 4.07 7.68
CA THR A 128 -24.95 5.05 8.58
C THR A 128 -24.05 5.45 9.75
N PHE A 129 -23.32 4.49 10.35
CA PHE A 129 -22.55 4.66 11.59
C PHE A 129 -21.05 4.67 11.35
N GLY A 130 -20.62 4.79 10.08
CA GLY A 130 -19.20 4.83 9.72
C GLY A 130 -18.46 5.94 10.47
N GLU A 131 -17.27 5.63 10.97
CA GLU A 131 -16.46 6.52 11.78
C GLU A 131 -15.00 6.49 11.33
N GLY A 132 -14.42 7.66 11.18
CA GLY A 132 -13.06 7.88 10.67
C GLY A 132 -13.05 8.95 9.57
N GLY A 133 -11.90 9.17 8.98
CA GLY A 133 -11.72 10.08 7.83
C GLY A 133 -11.68 9.34 6.50
N ASP A 134 -11.40 10.07 5.43
CA ASP A 134 -11.04 9.46 4.16
C ASP A 134 -9.67 8.78 4.31
N PHE A 135 -9.54 7.59 3.74
CA PHE A 135 -8.31 6.80 3.82
C PHE A 135 -7.98 6.18 2.47
N LYS A 136 -6.70 5.90 2.27
CA LYS A 136 -6.23 5.23 1.05
C LYS A 136 -5.97 3.76 1.31
N MET A 137 -6.50 2.91 0.42
CA MET A 137 -6.17 1.50 0.35
C MET A 137 -5.69 1.17 -1.05
N LEU A 138 -4.44 0.74 -1.17
CA LEU A 138 -3.78 0.44 -2.46
C LEU A 138 -3.99 1.55 -3.52
N GLY A 139 -3.86 2.81 -3.10
CA GLY A 139 -3.99 3.97 -3.98
C GLY A 139 -5.41 4.45 -4.26
N VAL A 140 -6.43 3.70 -3.86
CA VAL A 140 -7.85 4.08 -3.95
C VAL A 140 -8.25 4.87 -2.70
N LEU A 141 -8.88 6.04 -2.89
CA LEU A 141 -9.39 6.87 -1.80
C LEU A 141 -10.81 6.42 -1.44
N LEU A 142 -11.02 6.08 -0.18
CA LEU A 142 -12.29 5.57 0.35
C LEU A 142 -12.75 6.45 1.51
N ASP A 143 -14.06 6.51 1.71
CA ASP A 143 -14.69 7.11 2.88
C ASP A 143 -15.33 6.04 3.77
N CYS A 144 -15.54 6.34 5.05
CA CYS A 144 -16.10 5.39 6.03
C CYS A 144 -17.51 4.91 5.71
N ARG A 145 -18.25 5.62 4.85
CA ARG A 145 -19.59 5.24 4.39
C ARG A 145 -19.59 4.46 3.09
N LEU A 146 -18.42 4.29 2.49
CA LEU A 146 -18.22 3.64 1.19
C LEU A 146 -19.10 4.25 0.08
N THR A 147 -19.25 5.58 0.10
CA THR A 147 -19.96 6.31 -0.97
C THR A 147 -19.13 6.40 -2.25
N PHE A 148 -17.82 6.23 -2.13
CA PHE A 148 -16.83 6.38 -3.20
C PHE A 148 -16.74 7.79 -3.80
N GLN A 149 -17.46 8.77 -3.26
CA GLN A 149 -17.44 10.16 -3.73
C GLN A 149 -16.02 10.76 -3.68
N PRO A 150 -15.21 10.60 -2.62
CA PRO A 150 -13.83 11.11 -2.59
C PRO A 150 -12.97 10.52 -3.70
N CYS A 151 -13.19 9.25 -4.08
CA CYS A 151 -12.50 8.61 -5.19
C CYS A 151 -12.84 9.27 -6.53
N VAL A 152 -14.14 9.46 -6.80
CA VAL A 152 -14.62 10.14 -8.03
C VAL A 152 -14.05 11.55 -8.13
N GLU A 153 -14.13 12.32 -7.05
CA GLU A 153 -13.62 13.69 -7.00
C GLU A 153 -12.10 13.75 -7.29
N LEU A 154 -11.33 12.83 -6.69
CA LEU A 154 -9.89 12.72 -6.91
C LEU A 154 -9.57 12.39 -8.38
N VAL A 155 -10.31 11.48 -9.01
CA VAL A 155 -10.15 11.16 -10.45
C VAL A 155 -10.44 12.37 -11.30
N LEU A 156 -11.56 13.05 -11.05
CA LEU A 156 -11.93 14.27 -11.79
C LEU A 156 -10.88 15.38 -11.60
N GLN A 157 -10.39 15.58 -10.38
CA GLN A 157 -9.35 16.57 -10.09
C GLN A 157 -8.06 16.29 -10.88
N ARG A 158 -7.69 15.04 -11.05
CA ARG A 158 -6.48 14.64 -11.80
C ARG A 158 -6.68 14.67 -13.30
N CYS A 159 -7.84 14.28 -13.80
CA CYS A 159 -8.11 14.16 -15.22
C CYS A 159 -8.48 15.51 -15.89
N ARG A 160 -9.29 16.34 -15.24
CA ARG A 160 -9.77 17.64 -15.80
C ARG A 160 -8.66 18.55 -16.34
N PRO A 161 -7.56 18.84 -15.60
CA PRO A 161 -6.50 19.69 -16.13
C PRO A 161 -5.78 19.09 -17.32
N LYS A 162 -5.60 17.77 -17.35
CA LYS A 162 -4.95 17.04 -18.44
C LYS A 162 -5.83 17.04 -19.71
N ILE A 163 -7.13 16.81 -19.55
CA ILE A 163 -8.09 16.93 -20.67
C ILE A 163 -8.09 18.35 -21.24
N ARG A 164 -8.12 19.37 -20.38
CA ARG A 164 -8.04 20.77 -20.81
C ARG A 164 -6.75 21.08 -21.58
N ALA A 165 -5.62 20.51 -21.15
CA ALA A 165 -4.35 20.64 -21.87
C ALA A 165 -4.42 19.98 -23.26
N LEU A 166 -4.95 18.76 -23.38
CA LEU A 166 -5.13 18.07 -24.65
C LEU A 166 -6.03 18.87 -25.60
N LEU A 167 -7.14 19.44 -25.10
CA LEU A 167 -8.05 20.25 -25.89
C LEU A 167 -7.38 21.50 -26.43
N LYS A 168 -6.45 22.11 -25.69
CA LYS A 168 -5.66 23.27 -26.19
C LYS A 168 -4.67 22.87 -27.29
N LEU A 169 -4.16 21.65 -27.23
CA LEU A 169 -3.17 21.11 -28.16
C LEU A 169 -3.78 20.44 -29.39
N LYS A 170 -5.11 20.37 -29.48
CA LYS A 170 -5.83 19.66 -30.58
C LYS A 170 -5.49 20.09 -31.99
N ASN A 171 -5.06 21.35 -32.18
CA ASN A 171 -4.68 21.88 -33.49
C ASN A 171 -3.19 21.68 -33.83
N LEU A 172 -2.38 21.21 -32.87
CA LEU A 172 -0.95 20.98 -33.02
C LEU A 172 -0.61 19.51 -33.23
N TYR A 173 -1.49 18.62 -32.86
CA TYR A 173 -1.30 17.16 -32.91
C TYR A 173 -2.34 16.50 -33.80
N SER A 174 -1.96 15.42 -34.46
CA SER A 174 -2.88 14.54 -35.19
C SER A 174 -3.76 13.75 -34.21
N ILE A 175 -4.87 13.19 -34.69
CA ILE A 175 -5.79 12.39 -33.90
C ILE A 175 -5.08 11.19 -33.26
N PRO A 176 -4.22 10.41 -33.95
CA PRO A 176 -3.48 9.30 -33.32
C PRO A 176 -2.55 9.76 -32.19
N GLU A 177 -1.88 10.91 -32.35
CA GLU A 177 -1.01 11.46 -31.30
C GLU A 177 -1.83 11.92 -30.08
N LEU A 178 -2.95 12.60 -30.27
CA LEU A 178 -3.86 12.98 -29.17
C LEU A 178 -4.38 11.75 -28.42
N LEU A 179 -4.74 10.69 -29.15
CA LEU A 179 -5.17 9.43 -28.57
C LEU A 179 -4.07 8.77 -27.75
N ASN A 180 -2.83 8.82 -28.22
CA ASN A 180 -1.68 8.30 -27.49
C ASN A 180 -1.42 9.10 -26.19
N GLN A 181 -1.50 10.43 -26.25
CA GLN A 181 -1.40 11.29 -25.08
C GLN A 181 -2.53 11.02 -24.07
N TYR A 182 -3.77 10.85 -24.55
CA TYR A 182 -4.89 10.47 -23.69
C TYR A 182 -4.67 9.14 -22.97
N LYS A 183 -4.26 8.09 -23.71
CA LYS A 183 -3.99 6.77 -23.14
C LYS A 183 -2.87 6.82 -22.11
N ASN A 184 -1.78 7.53 -22.40
CA ASN A 184 -0.59 7.54 -21.53
C ASN A 184 -0.77 8.42 -20.28
N HIS A 185 -1.59 9.49 -20.35
CA HIS A 185 -1.63 10.50 -19.30
C HIS A 185 -2.98 10.65 -18.58
N ILE A 186 -4.06 10.11 -19.13
CA ILE A 186 -5.41 10.28 -18.57
C ILE A 186 -6.07 8.94 -18.28
N TRP A 187 -6.09 8.04 -19.25
CA TRP A 187 -6.79 6.75 -19.12
C TRP A 187 -6.42 6.00 -17.85
N GLY A 188 -5.11 5.84 -17.56
CA GLY A 188 -4.67 5.12 -16.37
C GLY A 188 -5.20 5.68 -15.05
N TYR A 189 -5.43 6.99 -14.96
CA TYR A 189 -6.03 7.59 -13.76
C TYR A 189 -7.52 7.28 -13.61
N ALA A 190 -8.24 7.18 -14.72
CA ALA A 190 -9.66 6.85 -14.71
C ALA A 190 -9.89 5.34 -14.51
N GLU A 191 -9.01 4.51 -15.06
CA GLU A 191 -9.16 3.05 -15.04
C GLU A 191 -8.64 2.41 -13.75
N TYR A 192 -7.61 2.98 -13.12
CA TYR A 192 -7.00 2.42 -11.92
C TYR A 192 -8.01 2.14 -10.79
N PRO A 193 -8.89 3.07 -10.38
CA PRO A 193 -9.87 2.83 -9.34
C PRO A 193 -11.20 2.27 -9.88
N ASN A 194 -11.20 1.59 -11.02
CA ASN A 194 -12.44 1.14 -11.70
C ASN A 194 -13.37 0.32 -10.78
N GLY A 195 -12.79 -0.55 -9.93
CA GLY A 195 -13.57 -1.30 -8.94
C GLY A 195 -14.37 -0.39 -7.98
N ALA A 196 -13.78 0.71 -7.54
CA ALA A 196 -14.44 1.69 -6.69
C ALA A 196 -15.47 2.53 -7.48
N LEU A 197 -15.14 2.92 -8.72
CA LEU A 197 -16.02 3.71 -9.57
C LEU A 197 -17.30 2.95 -9.95
N ILE A 198 -17.21 1.63 -10.19
CA ILE A 198 -18.38 0.78 -10.48
C ILE A 198 -19.35 0.75 -9.27
N MET A 199 -18.82 0.86 -8.05
CA MET A 199 -19.61 0.86 -6.82
C MET A 199 -20.20 2.24 -6.48
N ALA A 200 -19.71 3.30 -7.10
CA ALA A 200 -20.25 4.65 -6.93
C ALA A 200 -21.68 4.76 -7.50
N SER A 201 -22.51 5.61 -6.89
CA SER A 201 -23.87 5.81 -7.38
C SER A 201 -23.87 6.54 -8.73
N PRO A 202 -24.88 6.31 -9.62
CA PRO A 202 -24.97 7.00 -10.91
C PRO A 202 -25.01 8.54 -10.80
N SER A 203 -25.48 9.07 -9.66
CA SER A 203 -25.50 10.52 -9.42
C SER A 203 -24.13 11.10 -9.08
N GLN A 204 -23.13 10.28 -8.81
CA GLN A 204 -21.75 10.67 -8.49
C GLN A 204 -20.83 10.58 -9.71
N LEU A 205 -21.19 9.76 -10.70
CA LEU A 205 -20.47 9.60 -11.98
C LEU A 205 -20.94 10.62 -13.02
#